data_c930c8244a17cab7e51f4ef12f5f76af
#
_entry.id   c930c8244a17cab7e51f4ef12f5f76af
#
_cell.length_a   1.000
_cell.length_b   1.000
_cell.length_c   1.000
_cell.angle_alpha   90.00
_cell.angle_beta   90.00
_cell.angle_gamma   90.00
#
_symmetry.space_group_name_H-M   'P 1'
#
loop_
_entity.id
_entity.type
_entity.pdbx_description
1 polymer ?
#
loop_
_entity_poly.entity_id
_entity_poly.type
_entity_poly.pdbx_seq_one_letter_code
_entity_poly.pdbx_strand_id
1 'polypeptide(L)'
;MRRIVTGHNDNGKSVIKIDGPPARSIGEEIGGLFEIWNEDGATIDTKSSKDRADSDIILSPPKGGSKFRYFQIMPTPKGVPLEVLNKMAEEAFSRIGAAHHRVDVINHPAMHTTWRLYTSPSPRD
;
A
#
# COMPACT_ATOMS: atom_id res chain seq x y z
N MET A 1 0.69 9.69 10.08
CA MET A 1 -0.59 9.82 9.31
C MET A 1 -1.75 9.42 10.22
N ARG A 2 -2.92 10.10 10.10
CA ARG A 2 -4.17 9.75 10.77
C ARG A 2 -5.20 9.31 9.74
N ARG A 3 -5.88 8.21 10.00
CA ARG A 3 -6.93 7.64 9.16
C ARG A 3 -8.25 7.67 9.92
N ILE A 4 -9.32 8.06 9.24
CA ILE A 4 -10.68 8.00 9.78
C ILE A 4 -11.53 7.13 8.85
N VAL A 5 -12.16 6.10 9.41
CA VAL A 5 -13.11 5.24 8.70
C VAL A 5 -14.50 5.46 9.27
N THR A 6 -15.44 5.74 8.41
CA THR A 6 -16.84 5.94 8.77
C THR A 6 -17.68 4.71 8.43
N GLY A 7 -18.77 4.55 9.12
CA GLY A 7 -19.76 3.50 8.89
C GLY A 7 -21.11 3.89 9.47
N HIS A 8 -21.97 2.92 9.76
CA HIS A 8 -23.28 3.15 10.34
C HIS A 8 -23.43 2.46 11.69
N ASN A 9 -24.20 3.07 12.58
CA ASN A 9 -24.69 2.39 13.79
C ASN A 9 -25.97 1.60 13.46
N ASP A 10 -26.52 0.92 14.48
CA ASP A 10 -27.72 0.08 14.31
C ASP A 10 -28.95 0.89 13.85
N ASN A 11 -28.99 2.17 14.13
CA ASN A 11 -30.06 3.09 13.71
C ASN A 11 -29.83 3.69 12.31
N GLY A 12 -28.80 3.23 11.58
CA GLY A 12 -28.46 3.71 10.24
C GLY A 12 -27.83 5.10 10.20
N LYS A 13 -27.43 5.68 11.34
CA LYS A 13 -26.73 6.98 11.36
C LYS A 13 -25.23 6.77 11.11
N SER A 14 -24.64 7.68 10.34
CA SER A 14 -23.20 7.71 10.10
C SER A 14 -22.44 7.98 11.39
N VAL A 15 -21.41 7.18 11.65
CA VAL A 15 -20.54 7.27 12.82
C VAL A 15 -19.09 7.02 12.40
N ILE A 16 -18.15 7.51 13.19
CA ILE A 16 -16.75 7.13 13.07
C ILE A 16 -16.60 5.74 13.68
N LYS A 17 -16.09 4.79 12.89
CA LYS A 17 -15.80 3.42 13.32
C LYS A 17 -14.36 3.27 13.77
N ILE A 18 -13.42 3.91 13.05
CA ILE A 18 -11.99 3.85 13.33
C ILE A 18 -11.44 5.27 13.24
N ASP A 19 -10.66 5.67 14.21
CA ASP A 19 -9.90 6.92 14.22
C ASP A 19 -8.52 6.64 14.80
N GLY A 20 -7.50 6.64 13.94
CA GLY A 20 -6.15 6.26 14.36
C GLY A 20 -5.15 6.23 13.23
N PRO A 21 -4.01 5.57 13.41
CA PRO A 21 -3.02 5.36 12.36
C PRO A 21 -3.55 4.44 11.27
N PRO A 22 -2.83 4.30 10.13
CA PRO A 22 -3.05 3.23 9.17
C PRO A 22 -3.04 1.86 9.87
N ALA A 23 -3.83 0.91 9.37
CA ALA A 23 -3.92 -0.42 9.97
C ALA A 23 -2.59 -1.16 9.98
N ARG A 24 -1.86 -1.02 8.89
CA ARG A 24 -0.54 -1.62 8.67
C ARG A 24 0.34 -0.64 7.91
N SER A 25 1.63 -0.70 8.19
CA SER A 25 2.66 0.05 7.48
C SER A 25 3.93 -0.77 7.36
N ILE A 26 4.76 -0.43 6.37
CA ILE A 26 6.07 -1.04 6.15
C ILE A 26 7.03 -0.03 5.52
N GLY A 27 8.29 -0.05 5.95
CA GLY A 27 9.35 0.79 5.39
C GLY A 27 9.24 2.27 5.79
N GLU A 28 8.69 2.56 6.95
CA GLU A 28 8.48 3.93 7.43
C GLU A 28 9.78 4.74 7.54
N GLU A 29 10.90 4.07 7.78
CA GLU A 29 12.23 4.65 7.89
C GLU A 29 12.80 5.19 6.55
N ILE A 30 12.26 4.74 5.43
CA ILE A 30 12.66 5.16 4.07
C ILE A 30 11.52 5.80 3.28
N GLY A 31 10.44 6.14 3.96
CA GLY A 31 9.21 6.67 3.38
C GLY A 31 8.01 5.85 3.81
N GLY A 32 7.70 4.79 3.11
CA GLY A 32 6.78 3.76 3.55
C GLY A 32 5.57 3.54 2.66
N LEU A 33 4.96 2.39 2.92
CA LEU A 33 3.67 2.00 2.39
C LEU A 33 2.69 1.87 3.57
N PHE A 34 1.52 2.47 3.43
CA PHE A 34 0.51 2.53 4.47
C PHE A 34 -0.81 1.99 3.93
N GLU A 35 -1.32 0.91 4.53
CA GLU A 35 -2.62 0.33 4.19
C GLU A 35 -3.74 1.20 4.77
N ILE A 36 -4.56 1.76 3.90
CA ILE A 36 -5.67 2.64 4.30
C ILE A 36 -6.98 1.86 4.31
N TRP A 37 -7.27 1.12 3.22
CA TRP A 37 -8.49 0.34 3.08
C TRP A 37 -8.29 -0.83 2.13
N ASN A 38 -8.88 -1.99 2.47
CA ASN A 38 -8.85 -3.18 1.63
C ASN A 38 -10.27 -3.70 1.39
N GLU A 39 -10.52 -4.14 0.17
CA GLU A 39 -11.75 -4.83 -0.23
C GLU A 39 -11.39 -6.15 -0.90
N ASP A 40 -12.19 -7.17 -0.61
CA ASP A 40 -12.02 -8.53 -1.13
C ASP A 40 -13.08 -8.89 -2.19
N GLY A 41 -13.89 -7.92 -2.61
CA GLY A 41 -14.99 -8.11 -3.55
C GLY A 41 -16.30 -8.58 -2.90
N ALA A 42 -16.31 -8.87 -1.60
CA ALA A 42 -17.53 -9.17 -0.88
C ALA A 42 -18.33 -7.89 -0.56
N THR A 43 -19.62 -8.07 -0.29
CA THR A 43 -20.49 -6.97 0.16
C THR A 43 -19.94 -6.35 1.45
N ILE A 44 -19.83 -5.03 1.46
CA ILE A 44 -19.35 -4.28 2.61
C ILE A 44 -20.45 -4.18 3.66
N ASP A 45 -20.18 -4.69 4.86
CA ASP A 45 -21.01 -4.43 6.03
C ASP A 45 -20.59 -3.11 6.68
N THR A 46 -21.36 -2.06 6.44
CA THR A 46 -21.10 -0.72 6.97
C THR A 46 -21.32 -0.59 8.47
N LYS A 47 -21.96 -1.58 9.10
CA LYS A 47 -22.14 -1.65 10.57
C LYS A 47 -20.96 -2.30 11.26
N SER A 48 -20.17 -3.11 10.56
CA SER A 48 -18.99 -3.75 11.12
C SER A 48 -17.97 -2.74 11.62
N SER A 49 -17.35 -3.04 12.74
CA SER A 49 -16.18 -2.31 13.26
C SER A 49 -14.86 -2.99 12.91
N LYS A 50 -14.90 -4.08 12.13
CA LYS A 50 -13.70 -4.78 11.68
C LYS A 50 -12.91 -3.88 10.75
N ASP A 51 -11.63 -3.70 11.05
CA ASP A 51 -10.71 -3.00 10.17
C ASP A 51 -10.32 -3.93 9.00
N ARG A 52 -10.81 -3.63 7.80
CA ARG A 52 -10.54 -4.43 6.61
C ARG A 52 -9.09 -4.30 6.12
N ALA A 53 -8.40 -3.25 6.51
CA ALA A 53 -6.99 -3.05 6.18
C ALA A 53 -6.04 -3.75 7.17
N ASP A 54 -6.54 -4.27 8.31
CA ASP A 54 -5.74 -5.01 9.28
C ASP A 54 -5.54 -6.47 8.83
N SER A 55 -4.72 -6.64 7.80
CA SER A 55 -4.33 -7.91 7.22
C SER A 55 -2.88 -7.84 6.73
N ASP A 56 -2.33 -8.96 6.32
CA ASP A 56 -0.98 -8.99 5.75
C ASP A 56 -0.87 -8.06 4.55
N ILE A 57 0.27 -7.34 4.50
CA ILE A 57 0.55 -6.45 3.38
C ILE A 57 0.99 -7.30 2.20
N ILE A 58 0.08 -7.48 1.24
CA ILE A 58 0.33 -8.14 -0.04
C ILE A 58 0.17 -7.10 -1.14
N LEU A 59 1.09 -7.06 -2.11
CA LEU A 59 1.09 -6.02 -3.14
C LEU A 59 -0.22 -5.99 -3.94
N SER A 60 -0.65 -7.13 -4.45
CA SER A 60 -1.84 -7.23 -5.29
C SER A 60 -3.12 -7.36 -4.46
N PRO A 61 -4.22 -6.73 -4.87
CA PRO A 61 -5.53 -7.02 -4.30
C PRO A 61 -5.97 -8.45 -4.65
N PRO A 62 -6.87 -9.06 -3.88
CA PRO A 62 -7.51 -10.31 -4.26
C PRO A 62 -8.38 -10.12 -5.51
N LYS A 63 -8.73 -11.22 -6.17
CA LYS A 63 -9.60 -11.19 -7.36
C LYS A 63 -10.95 -10.53 -7.01
N GLY A 64 -11.33 -9.52 -7.79
CA GLY A 64 -12.55 -8.73 -7.56
C GLY A 64 -12.47 -7.73 -6.42
N GLY A 65 -11.33 -7.64 -5.74
CA GLY A 65 -11.12 -6.69 -4.66
C GLY A 65 -10.32 -5.46 -5.08
N SER A 66 -10.11 -4.57 -4.13
CA SER A 66 -9.30 -3.37 -4.30
C SER A 66 -8.50 -3.06 -3.03
N LYS A 67 -7.42 -2.29 -3.19
CA LYS A 67 -6.61 -1.79 -2.09
C LYS A 67 -6.36 -0.31 -2.25
N PHE A 68 -6.66 0.44 -1.20
CA PHE A 68 -6.31 1.85 -1.12
C PHE A 68 -5.12 2.02 -0.19
N ARG A 69 -4.03 2.55 -0.74
CA ARG A 69 -2.73 2.71 -0.09
C ARG A 69 -2.20 4.12 -0.26
N TYR A 70 -1.42 4.52 0.71
CA TYR A 70 -0.58 5.70 0.59
C TYR A 70 0.88 5.25 0.53
N PHE A 71 1.61 5.79 -0.44
CA PHE A 71 3.07 5.63 -0.55
C PHE A 71 3.73 6.96 -0.24
N GLN A 72 4.78 6.89 0.53
CA GLN A 72 5.70 8.00 0.71
C GLN A 72 7.06 7.59 0.15
N ILE A 73 7.49 8.30 -0.90
CA ILE A 73 8.79 8.08 -1.52
C ILE A 73 9.70 9.22 -1.05
N MET A 74 10.73 8.86 -0.30
CA MET A 74 11.74 9.82 0.14
C MET A 74 12.78 10.05 -0.95
N PRO A 75 13.40 11.24 -1.02
CA PRO A 75 14.57 11.45 -1.86
C PRO A 75 15.66 10.44 -1.52
N THR A 76 16.37 9.97 -2.53
CA THR A 76 17.49 9.04 -2.33
C THR A 76 18.51 9.65 -1.35
N PRO A 77 18.84 8.97 -0.24
CA PRO A 77 19.79 9.48 0.73
C PRO A 77 21.15 9.71 0.09
N LYS A 78 21.72 10.90 0.33
CA LYS A 78 23.07 11.21 -0.17
C LYS A 78 24.10 10.37 0.57
N GLY A 79 25.05 9.80 -0.17
CA GLY A 79 26.18 9.06 0.41
C GLY A 79 25.88 7.61 0.78
N VAL A 80 24.67 7.10 0.55
CA VAL A 80 24.37 5.68 0.70
C VAL A 80 24.69 4.97 -0.60
N PRO A 81 25.54 3.90 -0.59
CA PRO A 81 25.84 3.14 -1.79
C PRO A 81 24.58 2.53 -2.42
N LEU A 82 24.49 2.53 -3.75
CA LEU A 82 23.35 1.98 -4.49
C LEU A 82 23.08 0.49 -4.14
N GLU A 83 24.13 -0.26 -3.86
CA GLU A 83 24.01 -1.67 -3.46
C GLU A 83 23.23 -1.83 -2.14
N VAL A 84 23.46 -0.92 -1.18
CA VAL A 84 22.75 -0.91 0.09
C VAL A 84 21.27 -0.58 -0.13
N LEU A 85 20.98 0.46 -0.92
CA LEU A 85 19.61 0.83 -1.29
C LEU A 85 18.90 -0.30 -2.03
N ASN A 86 19.62 -0.98 -2.91
CA ASN A 86 19.12 -2.11 -3.65
C ASN A 86 18.72 -3.27 -2.73
N LYS A 87 19.57 -3.58 -1.75
CA LYS A 87 19.29 -4.62 -0.76
C LYS A 87 18.08 -4.28 0.12
N MET A 88 18.00 -3.04 0.60
CA MET A 88 16.85 -2.56 1.38
C MET A 88 15.54 -2.66 0.57
N ALA A 89 15.57 -2.29 -0.71
CA ALA A 89 14.43 -2.44 -1.59
C ALA A 89 14.04 -3.91 -1.79
N GLU A 90 15.01 -4.81 -1.97
CA GLU A 90 14.77 -6.24 -2.10
C GLU A 90 14.09 -6.83 -0.86
N GLU A 91 14.57 -6.48 0.31
CA GLU A 91 13.96 -6.88 1.57
C GLU A 91 12.51 -6.36 1.69
N ALA A 92 12.29 -5.09 1.38
CA ALA A 92 10.95 -4.50 1.43
C ALA A 92 9.97 -5.18 0.46
N PHE A 93 10.38 -5.43 -0.79
CA PHE A 93 9.55 -6.11 -1.78
C PHE A 93 9.29 -7.58 -1.42
N SER A 94 10.27 -8.26 -0.83
CA SER A 94 10.09 -9.63 -0.34
C SER A 94 9.05 -9.71 0.77
N ARG A 95 9.06 -8.74 1.69
CA ARG A 95 8.11 -8.68 2.82
C ARG A 95 6.66 -8.54 2.39
N ILE A 96 6.39 -7.95 1.21
CA ILE A 96 5.04 -7.78 0.65
C ILE A 96 4.70 -8.80 -0.45
N GLY A 97 5.52 -9.86 -0.60
CA GLY A 97 5.30 -10.91 -1.59
C GLY A 97 5.53 -10.44 -3.04
N ALA A 98 6.28 -9.37 -3.25
CA ALA A 98 6.44 -8.73 -4.55
C ALA A 98 7.88 -8.75 -5.09
N ALA A 99 8.74 -9.61 -4.59
CA ALA A 99 10.14 -9.70 -5.01
C ALA A 99 10.30 -9.86 -6.54
N HIS A 100 9.39 -10.63 -7.17
CA HIS A 100 9.39 -10.88 -8.61
C HIS A 100 8.94 -9.68 -9.47
N HIS A 101 8.36 -8.65 -8.85
CA HIS A 101 7.99 -7.41 -9.53
C HIS A 101 9.05 -6.31 -9.44
N ARG A 102 10.12 -6.58 -8.71
CA ARG A 102 11.16 -5.59 -8.50
C ARG A 102 11.99 -5.40 -9.77
N VAL A 103 12.20 -4.14 -10.13
CA VAL A 103 13.13 -3.76 -11.19
C VAL A 103 14.47 -3.38 -10.55
N ASP A 104 15.56 -3.82 -11.17
CA ASP A 104 16.90 -3.45 -10.76
C ASP A 104 17.11 -1.94 -10.98
N VAL A 105 17.16 -1.19 -9.87
CA VAL A 105 17.34 0.27 -9.88
C VAL A 105 18.73 0.70 -10.34
N ILE A 106 19.70 -0.20 -10.35
CA ILE A 106 21.06 0.09 -10.84
C ILE A 106 21.05 0.22 -12.36
N ASN A 107 20.40 -0.73 -13.03
CA ASN A 107 20.31 -0.76 -14.50
C ASN A 107 19.13 0.07 -15.04
N HIS A 108 18.11 0.31 -14.19
CA HIS A 108 16.88 1.03 -14.57
C HIS A 108 16.49 2.07 -13.51
N PRO A 109 17.31 3.11 -13.27
CA PRO A 109 17.10 4.04 -12.16
C PRO A 109 15.82 4.88 -12.26
N ALA A 110 15.24 5.01 -13.43
CA ALA A 110 14.00 5.75 -13.65
C ALA A 110 12.73 4.89 -13.62
N MET A 111 12.86 3.56 -13.48
CA MET A 111 11.71 2.68 -13.44
C MET A 111 11.19 2.46 -12.03
N HIS A 112 9.90 2.72 -11.87
CA HIS A 112 9.15 2.34 -10.68
C HIS A 112 8.21 1.19 -11.02
N THR A 113 8.30 0.10 -10.26
CA THR A 113 7.32 -0.97 -10.38
C THR A 113 6.04 -0.56 -9.66
N THR A 114 5.05 -0.15 -10.42
CA THR A 114 3.69 0.05 -9.93
C THR A 114 2.74 -0.87 -10.67
N TRP A 115 1.72 -1.39 -9.98
CA TRP A 115 0.71 -2.24 -10.60
C TRP A 115 -0.02 -1.54 -11.76
N ARG A 116 -0.13 -0.23 -11.72
CA ARG A 116 -0.79 0.58 -12.76
C ARG A 116 -0.07 0.60 -14.09
N LEU A 117 1.24 0.39 -14.12
CA LEU A 117 2.03 0.36 -15.36
C LEU A 117 1.61 -0.78 -16.30
N TYR A 118 1.01 -1.85 -15.76
CA TYR A 118 0.63 -3.03 -16.53
C TYR A 118 -0.85 -3.13 -16.87
N THR A 119 -1.71 -2.32 -16.26
CA THR A 119 -3.17 -2.47 -16.35
C THR A 119 -3.91 -1.27 -16.92
N SER A 120 -3.23 -0.13 -17.06
CA SER A 120 -3.84 1.08 -17.64
C SER A 120 -2.94 1.63 -18.73
N PRO A 121 -3.44 1.85 -19.94
CA PRO A 121 -2.70 2.59 -20.97
C PRO A 121 -2.34 3.98 -20.41
N SER A 122 -1.12 4.39 -20.66
CA SER A 122 -0.68 5.74 -20.31
C SER A 122 -1.51 6.76 -21.10
N PRO A 123 -1.97 7.85 -20.49
CA PRO A 123 -2.63 8.93 -21.23
C PRO A 123 -1.71 9.64 -22.24
N ARG A 124 -0.47 9.21 -22.35
CA ARG A 124 0.57 9.79 -23.23
C ARG A 124 0.94 8.90 -24.42
N ASP A 125 0.31 7.74 -24.55
CA ASP A 125 0.48 6.84 -25.69
C ASP A 125 -0.54 7.13 -26.79
#